data_ce3db202c1d0b67e50a32bdbc576988a
#
_entry.id   ce3db202c1d0b67e50a32bdbc576988a
#
_cell.length_a   1.000
_cell.length_b   1.000
_cell.length_c   1.000
_cell.angle_alpha   90.00
_cell.angle_beta   90.00
_cell.angle_gamma   90.00
#
_symmetry.space_group_name_H-M   'P 1'
#
loop_
_entity.id
_entity.type
_entity.pdbx_description
1 polymer ?
#
loop_
_entity_poly.entity_id
_entity_poly.type
_entity_poly.pdbx_seq_one_letter_code
_entity_poly.pdbx_strand_id
1 'polypeptide(L)'
;VLKTLSSKFDKMKNEDVPDMQPGLICYDHYWDDLNVPAMMTEPDVRRVSDIMEVVHQKIEENFTGGRANNIPLAHRIANACAVKILQDSLNKTNGVSAENLVDDLCYLDATCLDRDFLKDKVGMVAQQIVTATVGQYFEKNEQNQEYHLRIEGGVNYEQKIKDYVETMDVDKKDSHFFNFLVEYLRIEAAQYRKGFKIYRHRIDWKSHKTMLDGYIFLGNPAERSTTQPQQNFYIYFMPIFNKAKIKHGDEPDSIYIHMDKFSQEMKDLLELYAAAEEQIASAD
;
A
#
# COMPACT_ATOMS: atom_id res chain seq x y z
N VAL A 1 14.87 26.52 20.19
CA VAL A 1 15.42 27.34 19.10
C VAL A 1 16.70 28.06 19.58
N LEU A 2 16.66 28.98 20.56
CA LEU A 2 17.85 29.72 20.97
C LEU A 2 18.99 28.82 21.50
N LYS A 3 18.67 27.77 22.24
CA LYS A 3 19.65 26.81 22.75
C LYS A 3 20.32 26.04 21.63
N THR A 4 19.52 25.59 20.65
CA THR A 4 19.99 24.93 19.43
C THR A 4 20.95 25.82 18.63
N LEU A 5 20.52 27.04 18.38
CA LEU A 5 21.35 28.03 17.69
C LEU A 5 22.69 28.24 18.39
N SER A 6 22.69 28.39 19.72
CA SER A 6 23.93 28.58 20.52
C SER A 6 24.83 27.34 20.42
N SER A 7 24.28 26.15 20.63
CA SER A 7 25.04 24.89 20.57
C SER A 7 25.67 24.63 19.19
N LYS A 8 24.90 24.86 18.12
CA LYS A 8 25.43 24.71 16.76
C LYS A 8 26.44 25.78 16.39
N PHE A 9 26.20 27.02 16.82
CA PHE A 9 27.16 28.09 16.60
C PHE A 9 28.51 27.81 17.30
N ASP A 10 28.46 27.27 18.52
CA ASP A 10 29.67 26.89 19.26
C ASP A 10 30.41 25.72 18.59
N LYS A 11 29.68 24.71 18.06
CA LYS A 11 30.28 23.64 17.26
C LYS A 11 30.94 24.17 16.00
N MET A 12 30.24 24.99 15.21
CA MET A 12 30.75 25.56 13.96
C MET A 12 31.98 26.47 14.19
N LYS A 13 32.08 27.06 15.37
CA LYS A 13 33.25 27.91 15.73
C LYS A 13 34.47 27.07 16.11
N ASN A 14 34.27 25.90 16.66
CA ASN A 14 35.33 25.08 17.27
C ASN A 14 35.71 23.84 16.44
N GLU A 15 34.92 23.46 15.42
CA GLU A 15 35.19 22.34 14.55
C GLU A 15 35.50 22.83 13.13
N ASP A 16 36.47 22.18 12.47
CA ASP A 16 36.72 22.38 11.05
C ASP A 16 35.49 21.96 10.27
N VAL A 17 34.75 22.89 9.71
CA VAL A 17 33.60 22.63 8.86
C VAL A 17 34.15 22.03 7.54
N PRO A 18 33.73 20.83 7.13
CA PRO A 18 34.12 20.29 5.83
C PRO A 18 33.84 21.30 4.72
N ASP A 19 34.75 21.47 3.78
CA ASP A 19 34.69 22.44 2.65
C ASP A 19 33.38 22.41 1.86
N MET A 20 32.57 21.35 2.03
CA MET A 20 31.33 21.10 1.33
C MET A 20 30.07 21.39 2.15
N GLN A 21 30.19 21.72 3.43
CA GLN A 21 29.03 22.11 4.23
C GLN A 21 28.89 23.63 4.25
N PRO A 22 27.71 24.17 3.89
CA PRO A 22 27.47 25.57 4.12
C PRO A 22 27.59 25.81 5.63
N GLY A 23 28.36 26.81 6.06
CA GLY A 23 28.44 27.20 7.44
C GLY A 23 27.11 27.74 7.98
N LEU A 24 26.02 27.10 7.69
CA LEU A 24 24.64 27.48 7.98
C LEU A 24 23.99 26.43 8.88
N ILE A 25 23.11 26.89 9.74
CA ILE A 25 22.25 26.00 10.53
C ILE A 25 21.07 25.64 9.68
N CYS A 26 21.02 24.36 9.28
CA CYS A 26 19.99 23.80 8.43
C CYS A 26 18.90 23.12 9.27
N TYR A 27 17.80 22.78 8.63
CA TYR A 27 16.61 22.25 9.27
C TYR A 27 16.86 20.90 9.96
N ASP A 28 17.65 20.04 9.35
CA ASP A 28 18.07 18.74 9.89
C ASP A 28 18.85 18.83 11.21
N HIS A 29 19.55 19.91 11.45
CA HIS A 29 20.33 20.09 12.67
C HIS A 29 19.48 20.21 13.93
N TYR A 30 18.21 20.62 13.81
CA TYR A 30 17.32 20.69 14.96
C TYR A 30 17.00 19.32 15.54
N TRP A 31 17.10 18.25 14.73
CA TRP A 31 16.87 16.89 15.20
C TRP A 31 17.84 16.49 16.31
N ASP A 32 19.10 16.85 16.21
CA ASP A 32 20.12 16.52 17.22
C ASP A 32 19.78 17.06 18.60
N ASP A 33 19.11 18.23 18.66
CA ASP A 33 18.71 18.86 19.93
C ASP A 33 17.35 18.38 20.42
N LEU A 34 16.51 17.84 19.54
CA LEU A 34 15.24 17.19 19.89
C LEU A 34 15.47 15.75 20.35
N ASN A 35 16.43 15.04 19.74
CA ASN A 35 16.76 13.66 20.05
C ASN A 35 17.71 13.54 21.26
N VAL A 36 17.37 14.18 22.37
CA VAL A 36 18.14 14.16 23.61
C VAL A 36 17.29 13.62 24.77
N PRO A 37 17.88 12.99 25.80
CA PRO A 37 17.15 12.39 26.92
C PRO A 37 16.14 13.33 27.59
N ALA A 38 16.46 14.61 27.69
CA ALA A 38 15.57 15.60 28.29
C ALA A 38 14.28 15.83 27.50
N MET A 39 14.31 15.64 26.18
CA MET A 39 13.14 15.80 25.30
C MET A 39 12.32 14.51 25.14
N MET A 40 12.85 13.35 25.56
CA MET A 40 12.16 12.07 25.51
C MET A 40 10.99 11.96 26.49
N THR A 41 10.83 12.94 27.38
CA THR A 41 9.64 13.08 28.22
C THR A 41 8.41 13.53 27.45
N GLU A 42 8.61 14.18 26.31
CA GLU A 42 7.54 14.58 25.39
C GLU A 42 7.11 13.37 24.53
N PRO A 43 5.84 12.92 24.63
CA PRO A 43 5.37 11.70 23.96
C PRO A 43 5.59 11.70 22.46
N ASP A 44 5.38 12.85 21.81
CA ASP A 44 5.52 12.99 20.37
C ASP A 44 6.99 12.88 19.92
N VAL A 45 7.89 13.50 20.65
CA VAL A 45 9.34 13.42 20.36
C VAL A 45 9.83 11.99 20.52
N ARG A 46 9.42 11.32 21.59
CA ARG A 46 9.78 9.91 21.85
C ARG A 46 9.31 9.01 20.70
N ARG A 47 8.05 9.18 20.28
CA ARG A 47 7.46 8.37 19.19
C ARG A 47 8.20 8.57 17.87
N VAL A 48 8.54 9.81 17.53
CA VAL A 48 9.34 10.10 16.33
C VAL A 48 10.75 9.54 16.47
N SER A 49 11.36 9.62 17.65
CA SER A 49 12.70 9.07 17.93
C SER A 49 12.77 7.56 17.72
N ASP A 50 11.78 6.83 18.24
CA ASP A 50 11.70 5.36 18.09
C ASP A 50 11.64 4.96 16.59
N ILE A 51 10.91 5.73 15.78
CA ILE A 51 10.82 5.50 14.33
C ILE A 51 12.12 5.88 13.63
N MET A 52 12.73 7.00 14.01
CA MET A 52 13.97 7.47 13.39
C MET A 52 15.14 6.52 13.63
N GLU A 53 15.17 5.85 14.79
CA GLU A 53 16.16 4.80 15.05
C GLU A 53 16.07 3.68 14.00
N VAL A 54 14.85 3.21 13.71
CA VAL A 54 14.62 2.19 12.67
C VAL A 54 14.97 2.72 11.28
N VAL A 55 14.58 3.96 10.94
CA VAL A 55 14.88 4.56 9.63
C VAL A 55 16.39 4.67 9.43
N HIS A 56 17.12 5.17 10.43
CA HIS A 56 18.59 5.25 10.36
C HIS A 56 19.22 3.88 10.21
N GLN A 57 18.79 2.88 10.97
CA GLN A 57 19.27 1.51 10.84
C GLN A 57 19.02 0.97 9.42
N LYS A 58 17.83 1.18 8.86
CA LYS A 58 17.49 0.75 7.51
C LYS A 58 18.31 1.46 6.43
N ILE A 59 18.64 2.73 6.61
CA ILE A 59 19.56 3.45 5.73
C ILE A 59 20.94 2.77 5.77
N GLU A 60 21.52 2.54 6.94
CA GLU A 60 22.83 1.90 7.07
C GLU A 60 22.87 0.48 6.49
N GLU A 61 21.82 -0.32 6.68
CA GLU A 61 21.72 -1.68 6.17
C GLU A 61 21.58 -1.76 4.64
N ASN A 62 20.84 -0.83 4.02
CA ASN A 62 20.43 -0.93 2.62
C ASN A 62 21.20 -0.02 1.65
N PHE A 63 21.89 1.00 2.16
CA PHE A 63 22.71 1.87 1.31
C PHE A 63 24.12 1.29 1.15
N THR A 64 24.24 0.27 0.30
CA THR A 64 25.51 -0.44 0.05
C THR A 64 26.08 -0.13 -1.33
N GLY A 65 27.36 -0.42 -1.53
CA GLY A 65 28.06 -0.20 -2.80
C GLY A 65 28.05 1.27 -3.21
N GLY A 66 27.67 1.58 -4.42
CA GLY A 66 27.62 2.96 -4.93
C GLY A 66 26.64 3.89 -4.20
N ARG A 67 25.68 3.32 -3.46
CA ARG A 67 24.72 4.10 -2.66
C ARG A 67 25.29 4.53 -1.31
N ALA A 68 26.36 3.93 -0.83
CA ALA A 68 26.98 4.25 0.46
C ALA A 68 27.38 5.72 0.55
N ASN A 69 27.77 6.35 -0.56
CA ASN A 69 28.10 7.79 -0.60
C ASN A 69 26.91 8.71 -0.32
N ASN A 70 25.67 8.17 -0.40
CA ASN A 70 24.45 8.92 -0.14
C ASN A 70 23.98 8.81 1.33
N ILE A 71 24.60 7.99 2.16
CA ILE A 71 24.21 7.81 3.57
C ILE A 71 24.16 9.14 4.32
N PRO A 72 25.16 10.03 4.25
CA PRO A 72 25.09 11.30 4.97
C PRO A 72 23.88 12.16 4.53
N LEU A 73 23.61 12.22 3.23
CA LEU A 73 22.46 12.97 2.72
C LEU A 73 21.13 12.29 3.12
N ALA A 74 21.06 10.97 3.11
CA ALA A 74 19.88 10.23 3.53
C ALA A 74 19.53 10.49 5.00
N HIS A 75 20.50 10.50 5.90
CA HIS A 75 20.30 10.88 7.31
C HIS A 75 19.79 12.32 7.44
N ARG A 76 20.37 13.26 6.71
CA ARG A 76 19.93 14.65 6.73
C ARG A 76 18.48 14.80 6.26
N ILE A 77 18.09 14.12 5.19
CA ILE A 77 16.71 14.11 4.67
C ILE A 77 15.74 13.54 5.73
N ALA A 78 16.08 12.39 6.33
CA ALA A 78 15.26 11.79 7.36
C ALA A 78 15.09 12.69 8.58
N ASN A 79 16.19 13.32 9.05
CA ASN A 79 16.18 14.26 10.17
C ASN A 79 15.30 15.49 9.88
N ALA A 80 15.40 16.08 8.68
CA ALA A 80 14.56 17.20 8.29
C ALA A 80 13.05 16.82 8.29
N CYS A 81 12.72 15.66 7.79
CA CYS A 81 11.33 15.16 7.84
C CYS A 81 10.86 14.92 9.28
N ALA A 82 11.73 14.42 10.17
CA ALA A 82 11.41 14.25 11.59
C ALA A 82 11.14 15.58 12.30
N VAL A 83 11.94 16.59 12.03
CA VAL A 83 11.72 17.95 12.57
C VAL A 83 10.41 18.52 12.02
N LYS A 84 10.16 18.36 10.74
CA LYS A 84 8.96 18.88 10.07
C LYS A 84 7.68 18.34 10.66
N ILE A 85 7.60 17.02 10.89
CA ILE A 85 6.41 16.39 11.44
C ILE A 85 6.15 16.82 12.89
N LEU A 86 7.19 17.05 13.68
CA LEU A 86 7.06 17.60 15.03
C LEU A 86 6.60 19.07 15.04
N GLN A 87 7.01 19.84 14.03
CA GLN A 87 6.58 21.24 13.87
C GLN A 87 5.08 21.33 13.52
N ASP A 88 4.61 20.48 12.61
CA ASP A 88 3.25 20.59 12.04
C ASP A 88 2.19 19.87 12.88
N SER A 89 2.57 19.35 14.04
CA SER A 89 1.79 18.39 14.86
C SER A 89 1.52 17.05 14.13
N LEU A 90 1.63 15.94 14.87
CA LEU A 90 1.63 14.55 14.34
C LEU A 90 0.42 14.15 13.50
N ASN A 91 -0.65 14.94 13.52
CA ASN A 91 -1.91 14.65 12.84
C ASN A 91 -2.02 15.26 11.43
N LYS A 92 -0.99 15.98 10.97
CA LYS A 92 -0.97 16.55 9.63
C LYS A 92 0.01 15.76 8.77
N THR A 93 -0.48 15.24 7.67
CA THR A 93 0.31 14.51 6.66
C THR A 93 1.04 15.46 5.70
N ASN A 94 1.56 16.56 6.20
CA ASN A 94 2.32 17.48 5.37
C ASN A 94 3.74 16.91 5.20
N GLY A 95 4.04 16.54 3.96
CA GLY A 95 5.36 16.11 3.56
C GLY A 95 6.26 17.28 3.14
N VAL A 96 7.45 16.95 2.68
CA VAL A 96 8.41 17.91 2.14
C VAL A 96 8.78 17.50 0.72
N SER A 97 8.63 18.41 -0.24
CA SER A 97 9.04 18.16 -1.62
C SER A 97 10.57 18.11 -1.75
N ALA A 98 11.08 17.44 -2.79
CA ALA A 98 12.52 17.42 -3.06
C ALA A 98 13.11 18.82 -3.23
N GLU A 99 12.34 19.74 -3.79
CA GLU A 99 12.75 21.14 -3.96
C GLU A 99 12.89 21.85 -2.63
N ASN A 100 11.91 21.72 -1.74
CA ASN A 100 11.98 22.29 -0.40
C ASN A 100 13.11 21.66 0.43
N LEU A 101 13.36 20.35 0.28
CA LEU A 101 14.47 19.69 0.96
C LEU A 101 15.84 20.24 0.54
N VAL A 102 16.03 20.63 -0.73
CA VAL A 102 17.28 21.30 -1.16
C VAL A 102 17.49 22.60 -0.40
N ASP A 103 16.43 23.39 -0.25
CA ASP A 103 16.49 24.67 0.45
C ASP A 103 16.62 24.50 1.97
N ASP A 104 15.82 23.63 2.58
CA ASP A 104 15.80 23.36 4.02
C ASP A 104 17.13 22.78 4.53
N LEU A 105 17.79 21.97 3.70
CA LEU A 105 19.09 21.38 4.00
C LEU A 105 20.27 22.26 3.57
N CYS A 106 20.02 23.36 2.85
CA CYS A 106 21.04 24.14 2.16
C CYS A 106 22.01 23.21 1.41
N TYR A 107 21.43 22.21 0.68
CA TYR A 107 22.24 21.16 0.10
C TYR A 107 23.07 21.66 -1.07
N LEU A 108 24.36 21.38 -1.02
CA LEU A 108 25.32 21.67 -2.06
C LEU A 108 26.03 20.38 -2.49
N ASP A 109 26.36 20.29 -3.76
CA ASP A 109 27.18 19.21 -4.30
C ASP A 109 28.40 19.79 -5.01
N ALA A 110 29.60 19.29 -4.68
CA ALA A 110 30.85 19.77 -5.26
C ALA A 110 30.90 19.63 -6.79
N THR A 111 30.17 18.66 -7.31
CA THR A 111 30.26 18.31 -8.73
C THR A 111 29.31 19.14 -9.57
N CYS A 112 28.24 19.68 -8.99
CA CYS A 112 27.25 20.44 -9.73
C CYS A 112 26.43 21.33 -8.78
N LEU A 113 26.35 22.61 -9.12
CA LEU A 113 25.55 23.62 -8.38
C LEU A 113 24.22 23.90 -9.09
N ASP A 114 23.90 23.19 -10.14
CA ASP A 114 22.63 23.33 -10.84
C ASP A 114 21.48 22.87 -9.92
N ARG A 115 20.47 23.75 -9.79
CA ARG A 115 19.36 23.52 -8.85
C ARG A 115 18.51 22.29 -9.23
N ASP A 116 18.27 22.06 -10.50
CA ASP A 116 17.48 20.93 -10.97
C ASP A 116 18.23 19.63 -10.70
N PHE A 117 19.55 19.63 -10.91
CA PHE A 117 20.39 18.48 -10.55
C PHE A 117 20.37 18.19 -9.04
N LEU A 118 20.45 19.21 -8.20
CA LEU A 118 20.39 19.06 -6.74
C LEU A 118 19.04 18.51 -6.29
N LYS A 119 17.94 18.99 -6.87
CA LYS A 119 16.59 18.49 -6.65
C LYS A 119 16.44 17.02 -7.04
N ASP A 120 16.91 16.66 -8.23
CA ASP A 120 16.84 15.27 -8.72
C ASP A 120 17.65 14.36 -7.80
N LYS A 121 18.84 14.78 -7.36
CA LYS A 121 19.67 14.00 -6.45
C LYS A 121 19.00 13.81 -5.09
N VAL A 122 18.47 14.86 -4.49
CA VAL A 122 17.73 14.79 -3.22
C VAL A 122 16.50 13.91 -3.38
N GLY A 123 15.72 14.05 -4.46
CA GLY A 123 14.57 13.23 -4.75
C GLY A 123 14.93 11.74 -4.93
N MET A 124 16.03 11.46 -5.63
CA MET A 124 16.55 10.10 -5.79
C MET A 124 16.93 9.48 -4.43
N VAL A 125 17.63 10.21 -3.57
CA VAL A 125 18.04 9.70 -2.25
C VAL A 125 16.82 9.53 -1.34
N ALA A 126 15.87 10.44 -1.35
CA ALA A 126 14.61 10.30 -0.61
C ALA A 126 13.83 9.06 -1.06
N GLN A 127 13.76 8.79 -2.37
CA GLN A 127 13.15 7.58 -2.90
C GLN A 127 13.91 6.30 -2.49
N GLN A 128 15.23 6.35 -2.35
CA GLN A 128 16.02 5.25 -1.81
C GLN A 128 15.68 4.98 -0.34
N ILE A 129 15.39 6.01 0.47
CA ILE A 129 14.92 5.83 1.86
C ILE A 129 13.55 5.15 1.87
N VAL A 130 12.61 5.58 1.01
CA VAL A 130 11.30 4.91 0.87
C VAL A 130 11.49 3.42 0.57
N THR A 131 12.37 3.09 -0.36
CA THR A 131 12.66 1.70 -0.73
C THR A 131 13.32 0.93 0.43
N ALA A 132 14.27 1.53 1.13
CA ALA A 132 14.97 0.91 2.26
C ALA A 132 14.04 0.61 3.45
N THR A 133 13.04 1.46 3.67
CA THR A 133 12.03 1.29 4.71
C THR A 133 10.78 0.54 4.25
N VAL A 134 10.76 0.09 2.98
CA VAL A 134 9.61 -0.58 2.35
C VAL A 134 8.31 0.25 2.51
N GLY A 135 8.42 1.58 2.51
CA GLY A 135 7.31 2.51 2.69
C GLY A 135 6.61 2.45 4.07
N GLN A 136 7.19 1.76 5.06
CA GLN A 136 6.57 1.59 6.38
C GLN A 136 6.75 2.80 7.29
N TYR A 137 7.92 3.42 7.23
CA TYR A 137 8.31 4.50 8.13
C TYR A 137 8.60 5.80 7.39
N PHE A 138 8.91 5.71 6.11
CA PHE A 138 9.19 6.85 5.25
C PHE A 138 8.51 6.60 3.91
N GLU A 139 7.62 7.49 3.51
CA GLU A 139 6.83 7.30 2.30
C GLU A 139 6.78 8.56 1.43
N LYS A 140 6.40 8.37 0.17
CA LYS A 140 6.17 9.43 -0.81
C LYS A 140 4.68 9.49 -1.13
N ASN A 141 4.09 10.65 -0.98
CA ASN A 141 2.73 10.90 -1.43
C ASN A 141 2.73 11.14 -2.95
N GLU A 142 2.09 10.26 -3.70
CA GLU A 142 2.05 10.31 -5.16
C GLU A 142 1.26 11.51 -5.72
N GLN A 143 0.33 12.07 -4.95
CA GLN A 143 -0.50 13.19 -5.40
C GLN A 143 0.25 14.52 -5.41
N ASN A 144 1.02 14.79 -4.35
CA ASN A 144 1.76 16.04 -4.18
C ASN A 144 3.29 15.89 -4.31
N GLN A 145 3.78 14.65 -4.52
CA GLN A 145 5.20 14.32 -4.67
C GLN A 145 6.04 14.68 -3.45
N GLU A 146 5.44 14.72 -2.26
CA GLU A 146 6.08 15.02 -0.99
C GLU A 146 6.50 13.76 -0.25
N TYR A 147 7.62 13.85 0.45
CA TYR A 147 8.15 12.80 1.32
C TYR A 147 7.81 13.13 2.77
N HIS A 148 7.41 12.14 3.53
CA HIS A 148 7.09 12.31 4.95
C HIS A 148 7.44 11.10 5.79
N LEU A 149 7.68 11.36 7.07
CA LEU A 149 7.85 10.32 8.08
C LEU A 149 6.48 9.85 8.52
N ARG A 150 6.27 8.55 8.52
CA ARG A 150 5.04 7.91 8.95
C ARG A 150 5.14 7.52 10.42
N ILE A 151 4.39 8.19 11.29
CA ILE A 151 4.45 7.97 12.75
C ILE A 151 3.66 6.75 13.17
N GLU A 152 2.61 6.42 12.46
CA GLU A 152 1.93 5.16 12.66
C GLU A 152 2.76 4.06 12.01
N GLY A 153 3.72 3.53 12.76
CA GLY A 153 4.51 2.35 12.40
C GLY A 153 3.62 1.12 12.33
N GLY A 154 2.78 1.08 11.32
CA GLY A 154 1.96 -0.06 10.94
C GLY A 154 2.43 -0.56 9.59
N VAL A 155 2.29 -1.85 9.37
CA VAL A 155 2.39 -2.44 8.03
C VAL A 155 1.57 -1.56 7.10
N ASN A 156 2.15 -1.07 6.00
CA ASN A 156 1.37 -0.43 4.96
C ASN A 156 0.49 -1.49 4.30
N TYR A 157 -0.66 -1.72 4.93
CA TYR A 157 -1.60 -2.75 4.45
C TYR A 157 -2.07 -2.44 3.04
N GLU A 158 -2.23 -1.16 2.69
CA GLU A 158 -2.64 -0.77 1.33
C GLU A 158 -1.62 -1.20 0.28
N GLN A 159 -0.32 -0.93 0.51
CA GLN A 159 0.74 -1.37 -0.40
C GLN A 159 0.86 -2.90 -0.39
N LYS A 160 0.80 -3.53 0.77
CA LYS A 160 0.85 -4.99 0.90
C LYS A 160 -0.30 -5.68 0.16
N ILE A 161 -1.50 -5.10 0.20
CA ILE A 161 -2.67 -5.59 -0.54
C ILE A 161 -2.44 -5.43 -2.04
N LYS A 162 -1.96 -4.26 -2.51
CA LYS A 162 -1.64 -4.02 -3.92
C LYS A 162 -0.59 -4.99 -4.46
N ASP A 163 0.50 -5.19 -3.73
CA ASP A 163 1.56 -6.13 -4.12
C ASP A 163 1.03 -7.57 -4.19
N TYR A 164 0.12 -7.93 -3.29
CA TYR A 164 -0.50 -9.26 -3.29
C TYR A 164 -1.45 -9.45 -4.48
N VAL A 165 -2.18 -8.42 -4.92
CA VAL A 165 -3.04 -8.47 -6.13
C VAL A 165 -2.25 -8.92 -7.35
N GLU A 166 -1.00 -8.42 -7.52
CA GLU A 166 -0.15 -8.76 -8.67
C GLU A 166 0.26 -10.24 -8.69
N THR A 167 0.36 -10.86 -7.52
CA THR A 167 0.80 -12.26 -7.37
C THR A 167 -0.34 -13.25 -7.18
N MET A 168 -1.57 -12.76 -6.96
CA MET A 168 -2.73 -13.58 -6.67
C MET A 168 -3.18 -14.37 -7.91
N ASP A 169 -3.43 -15.66 -7.70
CA ASP A 169 -3.99 -16.55 -8.72
C ASP A 169 -5.39 -16.07 -9.18
N VAL A 170 -5.62 -16.13 -10.48
CA VAL A 170 -6.87 -15.72 -11.14
C VAL A 170 -8.07 -16.50 -10.62
N ASP A 171 -7.91 -17.81 -10.35
CA ASP A 171 -8.98 -18.65 -9.81
C ASP A 171 -9.36 -18.24 -8.37
N LYS A 172 -8.40 -17.72 -7.58
CA LYS A 172 -8.68 -17.14 -6.27
C LYS A 172 -9.48 -15.82 -6.38
N LYS A 173 -9.12 -14.96 -7.33
CA LYS A 173 -9.87 -13.71 -7.60
C LYS A 173 -11.34 -14.02 -7.94
N ASP A 174 -11.59 -14.99 -8.81
CA ASP A 174 -12.94 -15.43 -9.14
C ASP A 174 -13.66 -16.08 -7.94
N SER A 175 -12.94 -16.80 -7.07
CA SER A 175 -13.52 -17.38 -5.86
C SER A 175 -14.06 -16.30 -4.90
N HIS A 176 -13.30 -15.24 -4.66
CA HIS A 176 -13.75 -14.11 -3.84
C HIS A 176 -14.89 -13.34 -4.50
N PHE A 177 -14.84 -13.16 -5.82
CA PHE A 177 -15.95 -12.58 -6.57
C PHE A 177 -17.25 -13.38 -6.37
N PHE A 178 -17.19 -14.71 -6.43
CA PHE A 178 -18.37 -15.55 -6.20
C PHE A 178 -18.85 -15.48 -4.74
N ASN A 179 -17.97 -15.38 -3.76
CA ASN A 179 -18.36 -15.15 -2.37
C ASN A 179 -19.13 -13.84 -2.23
N PHE A 180 -18.58 -12.76 -2.81
CA PHE A 180 -19.26 -11.47 -2.86
C PHE A 180 -20.65 -11.55 -3.50
N LEU A 181 -20.80 -12.28 -4.62
CA LEU A 181 -22.10 -12.47 -5.26
C LEU A 181 -23.11 -13.19 -4.38
N VAL A 182 -22.68 -14.23 -3.65
CA VAL A 182 -23.54 -14.96 -2.72
C VAL A 182 -24.10 -14.03 -1.66
N GLU A 183 -23.26 -13.20 -1.08
CA GLU A 183 -23.65 -12.23 -0.06
C GLU A 183 -24.56 -11.14 -0.65
N TYR A 184 -24.15 -10.55 -1.76
CA TYR A 184 -24.89 -9.48 -2.42
C TYR A 184 -26.30 -9.90 -2.87
N LEU A 185 -26.40 -11.08 -3.49
CA LEU A 185 -27.66 -11.66 -3.96
C LEU A 185 -28.45 -12.34 -2.83
N ARG A 186 -27.90 -12.40 -1.62
CA ARG A 186 -28.49 -13.09 -0.47
C ARG A 186 -28.90 -14.53 -0.83
N ILE A 187 -28.04 -15.25 -1.55
CA ILE A 187 -28.29 -16.62 -1.91
C ILE A 187 -28.16 -17.46 -0.62
N GLU A 188 -29.26 -18.03 -0.17
CA GLU A 188 -29.24 -18.91 1.00
C GLU A 188 -28.38 -20.13 0.69
N ALA A 189 -27.46 -20.45 1.59
CA ALA A 189 -26.54 -21.58 1.48
C ALA A 189 -27.25 -22.92 1.72
N ALA A 190 -28.18 -23.28 0.84
CA ALA A 190 -28.82 -24.56 0.87
C ALA A 190 -27.99 -25.59 0.11
N GLN A 191 -27.18 -26.36 0.83
CA GLN A 191 -26.42 -27.52 0.38
C GLN A 191 -25.18 -27.25 -0.50
N TYR A 192 -24.15 -26.69 0.14
CA TYR A 192 -22.79 -26.74 -0.35
C TYR A 192 -22.33 -28.21 -0.44
N ARG A 193 -22.02 -28.70 -1.65
CA ARG A 193 -21.24 -29.93 -1.83
C ARG A 193 -19.77 -29.59 -1.95
N LYS A 194 -18.94 -30.26 -1.15
CA LYS A 194 -17.50 -30.07 -1.11
C LYS A 194 -16.90 -30.02 -2.52
N GLY A 195 -16.33 -28.84 -2.90
CA GLY A 195 -15.68 -28.60 -4.18
C GLY A 195 -16.50 -27.89 -5.27
N PHE A 196 -17.80 -27.65 -5.08
CA PHE A 196 -18.63 -26.95 -6.05
C PHE A 196 -19.53 -25.92 -5.37
N LYS A 197 -19.53 -24.68 -5.85
CA LYS A 197 -20.44 -23.63 -5.37
C LYS A 197 -21.77 -23.75 -6.10
N ILE A 198 -22.61 -24.72 -5.70
CA ILE A 198 -23.91 -24.98 -6.27
C ILE A 198 -24.96 -24.70 -5.20
N TYR A 199 -25.92 -23.88 -5.53
CA TYR A 199 -27.00 -23.47 -4.65
C TYR A 199 -28.34 -23.93 -5.24
N ARG A 200 -29.15 -24.57 -4.45
CA ARG A 200 -30.51 -24.91 -4.87
C ARG A 200 -31.37 -23.66 -4.91
N HIS A 201 -32.08 -23.43 -5.99
CA HIS A 201 -32.97 -22.30 -6.15
C HIS A 201 -34.32 -22.76 -6.64
N ARG A 202 -35.38 -22.21 -6.07
CA ARG A 202 -36.75 -22.53 -6.44
C ARG A 202 -37.44 -21.28 -6.93
N ILE A 203 -38.09 -21.38 -8.10
CA ILE A 203 -38.88 -20.31 -8.68
C ILE A 203 -40.36 -20.68 -8.55
N ASP A 204 -41.14 -19.82 -7.90
CA ASP A 204 -42.60 -19.91 -7.90
C ASP A 204 -43.13 -19.23 -9.17
N TRP A 205 -43.50 -20.07 -10.16
CA TRP A 205 -44.05 -19.58 -11.41
C TRP A 205 -45.57 -19.39 -11.29
N LYS A 206 -45.97 -18.31 -10.65
CA LYS A 206 -47.36 -18.00 -10.27
C LYS A 206 -48.35 -18.04 -11.43
N SER A 207 -47.97 -17.55 -12.62
CA SER A 207 -48.82 -17.57 -13.81
C SER A 207 -49.20 -18.95 -14.28
N HIS A 208 -48.37 -19.94 -14.04
CA HIS A 208 -48.57 -21.35 -14.40
C HIS A 208 -48.91 -22.25 -13.20
N LYS A 209 -49.06 -21.64 -12.00
CA LYS A 209 -49.41 -22.34 -10.74
C LYS A 209 -48.48 -23.55 -10.48
N THR A 210 -47.20 -23.41 -10.79
CA THR A 210 -46.19 -24.45 -10.63
C THR A 210 -44.92 -23.90 -9.98
N MET A 211 -44.15 -24.80 -9.38
CA MET A 211 -42.84 -24.49 -8.83
C MET A 211 -41.77 -25.17 -9.68
N LEU A 212 -40.72 -24.45 -10.01
CA LEU A 212 -39.58 -25.00 -10.75
C LEU A 212 -38.38 -25.05 -9.79
N ASP A 213 -37.79 -26.23 -9.68
CA ASP A 213 -36.55 -26.44 -8.94
C ASP A 213 -35.36 -26.36 -9.91
N GLY A 214 -34.33 -25.61 -9.51
CA GLY A 214 -33.12 -25.45 -10.29
C GLY A 214 -31.90 -25.25 -9.43
N TYR A 215 -30.77 -25.02 -10.07
CA TYR A 215 -29.50 -24.71 -9.43
C TYR A 215 -28.93 -23.40 -9.93
N ILE A 216 -28.35 -22.66 -9.00
CA ILE A 216 -27.42 -21.57 -9.29
C ILE A 216 -26.01 -22.13 -9.15
N PHE A 217 -25.21 -21.99 -10.17
CA PHE A 217 -23.83 -22.44 -10.23
C PHE A 217 -22.89 -21.24 -10.39
N LEU A 218 -21.89 -21.15 -9.50
CA LEU A 218 -20.87 -20.11 -9.53
C LEU A 218 -19.56 -20.74 -10.00
N GLY A 219 -19.23 -20.54 -11.27
CA GLY A 219 -18.05 -21.14 -11.88
C GLY A 219 -18.23 -21.53 -13.34
N ASN A 220 -17.24 -22.25 -13.85
CA ASN A 220 -17.27 -22.74 -15.23
C ASN A 220 -18.27 -23.89 -15.37
N PRO A 221 -19.20 -23.86 -16.34
CA PRO A 221 -20.13 -24.96 -16.62
C PRO A 221 -19.46 -26.32 -16.87
N ALA A 222 -18.22 -26.31 -17.41
CA ALA A 222 -17.44 -27.52 -17.63
C ALA A 222 -17.04 -28.26 -16.33
N GLU A 223 -17.08 -27.57 -15.21
CA GLU A 223 -16.77 -28.12 -13.87
C GLU A 223 -18.02 -28.71 -13.19
N ARG A 224 -19.17 -28.64 -13.83
CA ARG A 224 -20.41 -29.20 -13.32
C ARG A 224 -20.27 -30.72 -13.19
N SER A 225 -20.55 -31.23 -11.99
CA SER A 225 -20.60 -32.65 -11.75
C SER A 225 -21.83 -33.26 -12.40
N THR A 226 -21.65 -34.28 -13.24
CA THR A 226 -22.71 -35.06 -13.86
C THR A 226 -23.50 -35.94 -12.86
N THR A 227 -23.05 -36.03 -11.62
CA THR A 227 -23.72 -36.78 -10.53
C THR A 227 -24.87 -36.02 -9.89
N GLN A 228 -25.12 -34.79 -10.27
CA GLN A 228 -26.25 -33.99 -9.77
C GLN A 228 -27.56 -34.47 -10.44
N PRO A 229 -28.67 -34.60 -9.67
CA PRO A 229 -29.95 -34.90 -10.27
C PRO A 229 -30.38 -33.80 -11.23
N GLN A 230 -30.97 -34.19 -12.36
CA GLN A 230 -31.48 -33.23 -13.33
C GLN A 230 -32.54 -32.33 -12.71
N GLN A 231 -32.47 -31.04 -13.01
CA GLN A 231 -33.40 -30.02 -12.54
C GLN A 231 -34.12 -29.36 -13.73
N ASN A 232 -35.10 -28.50 -13.43
CA ASN A 232 -35.87 -27.80 -14.45
C ASN A 232 -35.06 -26.70 -15.13
N PHE A 233 -34.09 -26.09 -14.42
CA PHE A 233 -33.24 -25.04 -14.96
C PHE A 233 -31.90 -24.96 -14.22
N TYR A 234 -30.91 -24.31 -14.87
CA TYR A 234 -29.59 -24.01 -14.34
C TYR A 234 -29.23 -22.57 -14.65
N ILE A 235 -28.72 -21.85 -13.64
CA ILE A 235 -28.21 -20.48 -13.79
C ILE A 235 -26.72 -20.51 -13.49
N TYR A 236 -25.90 -20.13 -14.46
CA TYR A 236 -24.45 -20.06 -14.32
C TYR A 236 -24.00 -18.60 -14.23
N PHE A 237 -23.35 -18.23 -13.14
CA PHE A 237 -22.60 -16.98 -13.06
C PHE A 237 -21.18 -17.26 -13.51
N MET A 238 -20.80 -16.63 -14.62
CA MET A 238 -19.52 -16.88 -15.25
C MET A 238 -18.38 -16.13 -14.55
N PRO A 239 -17.15 -16.73 -14.51
CA PRO A 239 -15.99 -16.05 -13.97
C PRO A 239 -15.66 -14.79 -14.77
N ILE A 240 -15.16 -13.75 -14.09
CA ILE A 240 -14.82 -12.46 -14.70
C ILE A 240 -13.32 -12.30 -14.97
N PHE A 241 -12.49 -12.97 -14.18
CA PHE A 241 -11.03 -12.89 -14.31
C PHE A 241 -10.48 -14.03 -15.16
N ASN A 242 -10.91 -15.27 -14.96
CA ASN A 242 -10.46 -16.43 -15.73
C ASN A 242 -11.35 -16.68 -16.95
N LYS A 243 -11.09 -15.98 -18.05
CA LYS A 243 -11.84 -16.12 -19.31
C LYS A 243 -11.41 -17.31 -20.18
N ALA A 244 -10.23 -17.88 -19.90
CA ALA A 244 -9.61 -18.86 -20.80
C ALA A 244 -10.32 -20.23 -20.84
N LYS A 245 -11.14 -20.55 -19.86
CA LYS A 245 -11.79 -21.86 -19.71
C LYS A 245 -13.32 -21.84 -19.93
N ILE A 246 -13.87 -20.73 -20.38
CA ILE A 246 -15.32 -20.62 -20.54
C ILE A 246 -15.77 -21.38 -21.77
N LYS A 247 -16.22 -22.62 -21.56
CA LYS A 247 -16.95 -23.40 -22.57
C LYS A 247 -18.39 -23.49 -22.10
N HIS A 248 -19.31 -22.95 -22.86
CA HIS A 248 -20.75 -23.14 -22.66
C HIS A 248 -21.31 -23.91 -23.83
N GLY A 249 -22.29 -24.78 -23.55
CA GLY A 249 -23.11 -25.40 -24.55
C GLY A 249 -24.40 -24.61 -24.74
N ASP A 250 -25.06 -24.81 -25.87
CA ASP A 250 -26.43 -24.30 -26.12
C ASP A 250 -27.47 -25.25 -25.50
N GLU A 251 -27.42 -25.39 -24.16
CA GLU A 251 -28.36 -26.24 -23.46
C GLU A 251 -29.67 -25.47 -23.16
N PRO A 252 -30.85 -26.00 -23.55
CA PRO A 252 -32.11 -25.23 -23.47
C PRO A 252 -32.60 -24.97 -22.04
N ASP A 253 -32.04 -25.66 -21.04
CA ASP A 253 -32.38 -25.54 -19.63
C ASP A 253 -31.37 -24.65 -18.85
N SER A 254 -30.45 -24.03 -19.56
CA SER A 254 -29.31 -23.31 -18.95
C SER A 254 -29.28 -21.82 -19.31
N ILE A 255 -29.06 -20.98 -18.30
CA ILE A 255 -28.91 -19.53 -18.44
C ILE A 255 -27.48 -19.16 -18.03
N TYR A 256 -26.76 -18.49 -18.91
CA TYR A 256 -25.39 -18.05 -18.68
C TYR A 256 -25.36 -16.55 -18.45
N ILE A 257 -24.94 -16.14 -17.26
CA ILE A 257 -24.84 -14.72 -16.87
C ILE A 257 -23.37 -14.30 -16.99
N HIS A 258 -23.10 -13.51 -18.02
CA HIS A 258 -21.79 -12.88 -18.25
C HIS A 258 -21.78 -11.47 -17.69
N MET A 259 -20.77 -11.18 -16.87
CA MET A 259 -20.60 -9.86 -16.28
C MET A 259 -19.51 -9.06 -17.00
N ASP A 260 -19.56 -9.06 -18.34
CA ASP A 260 -18.53 -8.41 -19.19
C ASP A 260 -18.53 -6.88 -19.10
N LYS A 261 -19.60 -6.28 -18.57
CA LYS A 261 -19.80 -4.82 -18.48
C LYS A 261 -19.30 -4.20 -17.20
N PHE A 262 -18.58 -4.92 -16.35
CA PHE A 262 -17.90 -4.27 -15.23
C PHE A 262 -16.87 -3.29 -15.75
N SER A 263 -16.88 -2.06 -15.19
CA SER A 263 -15.83 -1.09 -15.42
C SER A 263 -14.48 -1.62 -14.94
N GLN A 264 -13.39 -1.10 -15.47
CA GLN A 264 -12.06 -1.47 -14.97
C GLN A 264 -11.93 -1.15 -13.48
N GLU A 265 -12.44 0.02 -13.06
CA GLU A 265 -12.49 0.43 -11.66
C GLU A 265 -13.17 -0.62 -10.75
N MET A 266 -14.30 -1.18 -11.19
CA MET A 266 -14.98 -2.24 -10.42
C MET A 266 -14.16 -3.51 -10.33
N LYS A 267 -13.43 -3.88 -11.38
CA LYS A 267 -12.53 -5.04 -11.36
C LYS A 267 -11.36 -4.81 -10.41
N ASP A 268 -10.76 -3.64 -10.47
CA ASP A 268 -9.65 -3.26 -9.59
C ASP A 268 -10.08 -3.29 -8.11
N LEU A 269 -11.28 -2.80 -7.80
CA LEU A 269 -11.85 -2.88 -6.45
C LEU A 269 -12.10 -4.33 -6.00
N LEU A 270 -12.59 -5.20 -6.89
CA LEU A 270 -12.80 -6.62 -6.57
C LEU A 270 -11.46 -7.35 -6.34
N GLU A 271 -10.42 -7.01 -7.09
CA GLU A 271 -9.07 -7.54 -6.87
C GLU A 271 -8.49 -7.11 -5.51
N LEU A 272 -8.65 -5.83 -5.17
CA LEU A 272 -8.23 -5.30 -3.86
C LEU A 272 -9.02 -5.96 -2.72
N TYR A 273 -10.33 -6.13 -2.88
CA TYR A 273 -11.18 -6.83 -1.91
C TYR A 273 -10.70 -8.28 -1.71
N ALA A 274 -10.50 -9.03 -2.80
CA ALA A 274 -10.02 -10.40 -2.74
C ALA A 274 -8.65 -10.51 -2.04
N ALA A 275 -7.74 -9.59 -2.33
CA ALA A 275 -6.42 -9.55 -1.71
C ALA A 275 -6.49 -9.21 -0.22
N ALA A 276 -7.37 -8.30 0.18
CA ALA A 276 -7.58 -7.95 1.59
C ALA A 276 -8.13 -9.15 2.38
N GLU A 277 -9.13 -9.85 1.86
CA GLU A 277 -9.70 -11.06 2.49
C GLU A 277 -8.63 -12.16 2.69
N GLU A 278 -7.79 -12.42 1.68
CA GLU A 278 -6.71 -13.41 1.80
C GLU A 278 -5.65 -12.99 2.84
N GLN A 279 -5.34 -11.69 2.92
CA GLN A 279 -4.39 -11.19 3.93
C GLN A 279 -4.96 -11.29 5.34
N ILE A 280 -6.24 -11.03 5.54
CA ILE A 280 -6.93 -11.22 6.83
C ILE A 280 -6.89 -12.70 7.21
N ALA A 281 -7.27 -13.60 6.29
CA ALA A 281 -7.26 -15.04 6.54
C ALA A 281 -5.86 -15.62 6.81
N SER A 282 -4.81 -14.95 6.39
CA SER A 282 -3.42 -15.37 6.63
C SER A 282 -2.80 -14.78 7.90
N ALA A 283 -3.48 -13.82 8.55
CA ALA A 283 -3.02 -13.16 9.77
C ALA A 283 -3.49 -13.86 11.07
N ASP A 284 -4.48 -14.74 10.97
CA ASP A 284 -4.96 -15.63 12.04
C ASP A 284 -4.17 -16.95 12.03
#